data_0e435622f5573e0366b24b606a5adfc6
#
_entry.id   0e435622f5573e0366b24b606a5adfc6
#
_cell.length_a   1.000
_cell.length_b   1.000
_cell.length_c   1.000
_cell.angle_alpha   90.00
_cell.angle_beta   90.00
_cell.angle_gamma   90.00
#
_symmetry.space_group_name_H-M   'P 1'
#
loop_
_entity.id
_entity.type
_entity.pdbx_description
1 polymer ?
#
loop_
_entity_poly.entity_id
_entity_poly.type
_entity_poly.pdbx_seq_one_letter_code
_entity_poly.pdbx_strand_id
1 'polypeptide(L)'
;MTGNAKIRHLLTRLSLAIVFIGIGIWEIIQPSYWAMYVPPFVSSIMAADTFLMFHGAALIAIGTAVLLGIYLRFASALAALTMLSIILSVTYYLGFSDIVLRDIAIFVIAVALFFDDSDYARVARFRERGTLKYRNRLQTIE
;
A
#
# COMPACT_ATOMS: atom_id res chain seq x y z
N MET A 1 -4.00 20.77 11.52
CA MET A 1 -3.85 19.37 11.97
C MET A 1 -2.98 19.39 13.21
N THR A 2 -3.47 18.78 14.28
CA THR A 2 -2.69 18.61 15.51
C THR A 2 -1.48 17.69 15.23
N GLY A 3 -0.36 17.87 15.97
CA GLY A 3 0.85 17.06 15.79
C GLY A 3 0.57 15.56 15.79
N ASN A 4 -0.34 15.12 16.63
CA ASN A 4 -0.76 13.72 16.77
C ASN A 4 -1.37 13.11 15.51
N ALA A 5 -2.08 13.87 14.68
CA ALA A 5 -2.64 13.36 13.42
C ALA A 5 -1.57 13.08 12.37
N LYS A 6 -0.51 13.91 12.32
CA LYS A 6 0.63 13.68 11.41
C LYS A 6 1.43 12.45 11.79
N ILE A 7 1.68 12.26 13.08
CA ILE A 7 2.41 11.09 13.60
C ILE A 7 1.64 9.81 13.30
N ARG A 8 0.34 9.79 13.58
CA ARG A 8 -0.54 8.63 13.30
C ARG A 8 -0.52 8.25 11.83
N HIS A 9 -0.71 9.22 10.92
CA HIS A 9 -0.65 9.01 9.49
C HIS A 9 0.72 8.46 9.02
N LEU A 10 1.82 9.02 9.54
CA LEU A 10 3.17 8.55 9.22
C LEU A 10 3.38 7.10 9.69
N LEU A 11 2.96 6.77 10.91
CA LEU A 11 3.09 5.42 11.46
C LEU A 11 2.29 4.40 10.65
N THR A 12 1.07 4.72 10.24
CA THR A 12 0.25 3.84 9.40
C THR A 12 0.92 3.56 8.05
N ARG A 13 1.46 4.60 7.39
CA ARG A 13 2.21 4.44 6.13
C ARG A 13 3.47 3.61 6.31
N LEU A 14 4.24 3.90 7.35
CA LEU A 14 5.47 3.17 7.64
C LEU A 14 5.20 1.69 7.91
N SER A 15 4.19 1.38 8.72
CA SER A 15 3.80 0.00 9.03
C SER A 15 3.43 -0.78 7.76
N LEU A 16 2.58 -0.21 6.91
CA LEU A 16 2.17 -0.86 5.67
C LEU A 16 3.36 -1.03 4.71
N ALA A 17 4.19 -0.01 4.55
CA ALA A 17 5.37 -0.05 3.69
C ALA A 17 6.40 -1.10 4.13
N ILE A 18 6.70 -1.19 5.43
CA ILE A 18 7.63 -2.19 5.97
C ILE A 18 7.16 -3.61 5.65
N VAL A 19 5.86 -3.88 5.83
CA VAL A 19 5.31 -5.21 5.56
C VAL A 19 5.40 -5.54 4.06
N PHE A 20 4.97 -4.63 3.18
CA PHE A 20 4.97 -4.85 1.73
C PHE A 20 6.37 -5.00 1.16
N ILE A 21 7.29 -4.11 1.54
CA ILE A 21 8.69 -4.18 1.09
C ILE A 21 9.37 -5.42 1.65
N GLY A 22 9.18 -5.70 2.96
CA GLY A 22 9.81 -6.84 3.62
C GLY A 22 9.36 -8.19 3.05
N ILE A 23 8.05 -8.39 2.86
CA ILE A 23 7.50 -9.62 2.25
C ILE A 23 7.95 -9.70 0.79
N GLY A 24 7.86 -8.62 0.03
CA GLY A 24 8.27 -8.62 -1.38
C GLY A 24 9.75 -8.97 -1.58
N ILE A 25 10.65 -8.46 -0.73
CA ILE A 25 12.06 -8.85 -0.73
C ILE A 25 12.20 -10.33 -0.38
N TRP A 26 11.47 -10.81 0.61
CA TRP A 26 11.56 -12.21 1.05
C TRP A 26 11.05 -13.18 -0.02
N GLU A 27 9.97 -12.86 -0.72
CA GLU A 27 9.49 -13.66 -1.85
C GLU A 27 10.53 -13.80 -2.97
N ILE A 28 11.28 -12.72 -3.24
CA ILE A 28 12.33 -12.75 -4.28
C ILE A 28 13.55 -13.56 -3.82
N ILE A 29 13.95 -13.43 -2.55
CA ILE A 29 15.17 -14.10 -2.04
C ILE A 29 14.93 -15.58 -1.74
N GLN A 30 13.75 -15.95 -1.25
CA GLN A 30 13.40 -17.31 -0.85
C GLN A 30 12.05 -17.75 -1.44
N PRO A 31 11.92 -17.86 -2.77
CA PRO A 31 10.65 -18.20 -3.41
C PRO A 31 10.14 -19.59 -2.99
N SER A 32 11.02 -20.54 -2.72
CA SER A 32 10.65 -21.89 -2.28
C SER A 32 9.84 -21.91 -0.98
N TYR A 33 10.09 -20.97 -0.06
CA TYR A 33 9.30 -20.82 1.17
C TYR A 33 7.86 -20.39 0.89
N TRP A 34 7.67 -19.55 -0.12
CA TRP A 34 6.38 -18.97 -0.48
C TRP A 34 5.60 -19.79 -1.52
N ALA A 35 6.25 -20.73 -2.20
CA ALA A 35 5.67 -21.52 -3.28
C ALA A 35 4.40 -22.28 -2.85
N MET A 36 4.31 -22.70 -1.58
CA MET A 36 3.14 -23.37 -1.03
C MET A 36 1.87 -22.50 -0.96
N TYR A 37 2.02 -21.19 -1.00
CA TYR A 37 0.90 -20.23 -0.98
C TYR A 37 0.46 -19.79 -2.38
N VAL A 38 1.21 -20.21 -3.42
CA VAL A 38 0.85 -19.91 -4.80
C VAL A 38 -0.32 -20.79 -5.22
N PRO A 39 -1.43 -20.21 -5.71
CA PRO A 39 -2.58 -20.99 -6.12
C PRO A 39 -2.27 -21.98 -7.23
N PRO A 40 -2.85 -23.19 -7.22
CA PRO A 40 -2.60 -24.20 -8.27
C PRO A 40 -2.89 -23.73 -9.69
N PHE A 41 -3.90 -22.86 -9.89
CA PHE A 41 -4.19 -22.31 -11.21
C PHE A 41 -3.08 -21.39 -11.73
N VAL A 42 -2.35 -20.69 -10.86
CA VAL A 42 -1.19 -19.87 -11.24
C VAL A 42 -0.04 -20.79 -11.66
N SER A 43 0.21 -21.84 -10.87
CA SER A 43 1.27 -22.82 -11.15
C SER A 43 1.03 -23.61 -12.45
N SER A 44 -0.22 -23.66 -12.96
CA SER A 44 -0.52 -24.25 -14.27
C SER A 44 -0.17 -23.34 -15.45
N ILE A 45 -0.01 -22.04 -15.22
CA ILE A 45 0.28 -21.04 -16.25
C ILE A 45 1.77 -20.69 -16.28
N MET A 46 2.39 -20.56 -15.11
CA MET A 46 3.81 -20.19 -14.97
C MET A 46 4.43 -20.86 -13.74
N ALA A 47 5.76 -20.98 -13.73
CA ALA A 47 6.48 -21.48 -12.55
C ALA A 47 6.23 -20.61 -11.32
N ALA A 48 6.03 -21.23 -10.16
CA ALA A 48 5.76 -20.54 -8.91
C ALA A 48 6.85 -19.49 -8.57
N ASP A 49 8.12 -19.83 -8.80
CA ASP A 49 9.26 -18.93 -8.56
C ASP A 49 9.18 -17.67 -9.44
N THR A 50 8.80 -17.83 -10.71
CA THR A 50 8.62 -16.71 -11.64
C THR A 50 7.47 -15.81 -11.19
N PHE A 51 6.35 -16.41 -10.79
CA PHE A 51 5.22 -15.65 -10.24
C PHE A 51 5.63 -14.84 -9.01
N LEU A 52 6.34 -15.48 -8.06
CA LEU A 52 6.78 -14.85 -6.82
C LEU A 52 7.77 -13.70 -7.05
N MET A 53 8.64 -13.81 -8.05
CA MET A 53 9.52 -12.70 -8.44
C MET A 53 8.71 -11.47 -8.90
N PHE A 54 7.72 -11.65 -9.77
CA PHE A 54 6.86 -10.54 -10.23
C PHE A 54 5.98 -10.01 -9.10
N HIS A 55 5.38 -10.90 -8.31
CA HIS A 55 4.54 -10.54 -7.17
C HIS A 55 5.34 -9.77 -6.12
N GLY A 56 6.51 -10.27 -5.73
CA GLY A 56 7.41 -9.58 -4.79
C GLY A 56 7.86 -8.22 -5.29
N ALA A 57 8.19 -8.09 -6.59
CA ALA A 57 8.52 -6.78 -7.19
C ALA A 57 7.32 -5.81 -7.13
N ALA A 58 6.10 -6.29 -7.38
CA ALA A 58 4.89 -5.49 -7.25
C ALA A 58 4.64 -5.05 -5.80
N LEU A 59 4.84 -5.93 -4.82
CA LEU A 59 4.75 -5.60 -3.39
C LEU A 59 5.75 -4.50 -3.01
N ILE A 60 7.01 -4.61 -3.45
CA ILE A 60 8.04 -3.59 -3.21
C ILE A 60 7.63 -2.24 -3.82
N ALA A 61 7.12 -2.24 -5.06
CA ALA A 61 6.68 -1.03 -5.73
C ALA A 61 5.51 -0.35 -4.99
N ILE A 62 4.50 -1.14 -4.58
CA ILE A 62 3.35 -0.64 -3.79
C ILE A 62 3.83 -0.10 -2.44
N GLY A 63 4.65 -0.85 -1.71
CA GLY A 63 5.18 -0.44 -0.42
C GLY A 63 6.01 0.83 -0.50
N THR A 64 6.83 0.97 -1.54
CA THR A 64 7.63 2.17 -1.80
C THR A 64 6.74 3.37 -2.15
N ALA A 65 5.71 3.20 -2.97
CA ALA A 65 4.75 4.24 -3.29
C ALA A 65 4.00 4.73 -2.05
N VAL A 66 3.58 3.81 -1.16
CA VAL A 66 2.97 4.14 0.13
C VAL A 66 3.96 4.88 1.02
N LEU A 67 5.22 4.42 1.12
CA LEU A 67 6.26 5.04 1.94
C LEU A 67 6.55 6.47 1.51
N LEU A 68 6.69 6.71 0.22
CA LEU A 68 6.97 8.03 -0.35
C LEU A 68 5.72 8.93 -0.40
N GLY A 69 4.52 8.36 -0.26
CA GLY A 69 3.24 9.07 -0.38
C GLY A 69 2.90 9.46 -1.82
N ILE A 70 3.48 8.75 -2.80
CA ILE A 70 3.20 8.95 -4.23
C ILE A 70 1.85 8.32 -4.54
N TYR A 71 0.90 9.13 -5.03
CA TYR A 71 -0.48 8.69 -5.31
C TYR A 71 -1.05 7.81 -4.19
N LEU A 72 -0.90 8.24 -2.94
CA LEU A 72 -1.12 7.44 -1.72
C LEU A 72 -2.47 6.71 -1.72
N ARG A 73 -3.54 7.38 -2.17
CA ARG A 73 -4.87 6.77 -2.26
C ARG A 73 -4.91 5.60 -3.24
N PHE A 74 -4.27 5.75 -4.39
CA PHE A 74 -4.18 4.67 -5.39
C PHE A 74 -3.28 3.53 -4.89
N ALA A 75 -2.12 3.84 -4.30
CA ALA A 75 -1.21 2.86 -3.74
C ALA A 75 -1.85 2.06 -2.60
N SER A 76 -2.61 2.72 -1.70
CA SER A 76 -3.31 2.03 -0.61
C SER A 76 -4.50 1.20 -1.10
N ALA A 77 -5.20 1.62 -2.17
CA ALA A 77 -6.22 0.79 -2.82
C ALA A 77 -5.61 -0.47 -3.43
N LEU A 78 -4.48 -0.35 -4.15
CA LEU A 78 -3.76 -1.51 -4.67
C LEU A 78 -3.29 -2.44 -3.55
N ALA A 79 -2.76 -1.89 -2.46
CA ALA A 79 -2.36 -2.66 -1.28
C ALA A 79 -3.55 -3.45 -0.70
N ALA A 80 -4.71 -2.80 -0.54
CA ALA A 80 -5.92 -3.46 -0.04
C ALA A 80 -6.39 -4.57 -0.99
N LEU A 81 -6.43 -4.32 -2.30
CA LEU A 81 -6.81 -5.32 -3.30
C LEU A 81 -5.86 -6.53 -3.32
N THR A 82 -4.55 -6.28 -3.23
CA THR A 82 -3.53 -7.34 -3.15
C THR A 82 -3.74 -8.19 -1.89
N MET A 83 -3.92 -7.57 -0.72
CA MET A 83 -4.18 -8.31 0.52
C MET A 83 -5.49 -9.09 0.45
N LEU A 84 -6.55 -8.51 -0.09
CA LEU A 84 -7.82 -9.20 -0.26
C LEU A 84 -7.69 -10.44 -1.14
N SER A 85 -6.95 -10.35 -2.26
CA SER A 85 -6.72 -11.48 -3.16
C SER A 85 -5.93 -12.60 -2.48
N ILE A 86 -4.92 -12.26 -1.68
CA ILE A 86 -4.13 -13.23 -0.90
C ILE A 86 -5.01 -13.91 0.15
N ILE A 87 -5.78 -13.14 0.93
CA ILE A 87 -6.70 -13.66 1.97
C ILE A 87 -7.68 -14.66 1.34
N LEU A 88 -8.33 -14.30 0.25
CA LEU A 88 -9.30 -15.16 -0.44
C LEU A 88 -8.63 -16.43 -0.97
N SER A 89 -7.47 -16.29 -1.61
CA SER A 89 -6.72 -17.42 -2.17
C SER A 89 -6.23 -18.38 -1.09
N VAL A 90 -5.55 -17.88 -0.07
CA VAL A 90 -5.02 -18.70 1.01
C VAL A 90 -6.16 -19.39 1.78
N THR A 91 -7.25 -18.66 2.08
CA THR A 91 -8.40 -19.24 2.78
C THR A 91 -9.06 -20.36 1.94
N TYR A 92 -9.17 -20.16 0.62
CA TYR A 92 -9.81 -21.13 -0.25
C TYR A 92 -9.00 -22.44 -0.39
N TYR A 93 -7.67 -22.34 -0.54
CA TYR A 93 -6.81 -23.50 -0.81
C TYR A 93 -6.21 -24.14 0.44
N LEU A 94 -5.92 -23.37 1.47
CA LEU A 94 -5.22 -23.83 2.68
C LEU A 94 -6.09 -23.76 3.94
N GLY A 95 -7.26 -23.11 3.84
CA GLY A 95 -8.13 -22.87 4.99
C GLY A 95 -7.72 -21.66 5.82
N PHE A 96 -8.49 -21.44 6.91
CA PHE A 96 -8.22 -20.33 7.83
C PHE A 96 -6.99 -20.64 8.69
N SER A 97 -6.06 -19.71 8.75
CA SER A 97 -4.78 -19.86 9.45
C SER A 97 -4.34 -18.54 10.11
N ASP A 98 -3.28 -18.58 10.90
CA ASP A 98 -2.62 -17.43 11.50
C ASP A 98 -2.16 -16.40 10.44
N ILE A 99 -1.73 -16.89 9.27
CA ILE A 99 -1.35 -16.05 8.13
C ILE A 99 -2.54 -15.24 7.63
N VAL A 100 -3.71 -15.88 7.47
CA VAL A 100 -4.94 -15.19 7.06
C VAL A 100 -5.34 -14.12 8.06
N LEU A 101 -5.24 -14.42 9.36
CA LEU A 101 -5.55 -13.45 10.42
C LEU A 101 -4.62 -12.24 10.39
N ARG A 102 -3.32 -12.46 10.18
CA ARG A 102 -2.32 -11.41 9.99
C ARG A 102 -2.66 -10.55 8.77
N ASP A 103 -2.97 -11.18 7.65
CA ASP A 103 -3.22 -10.49 6.38
C ASP A 103 -4.53 -9.68 6.42
N ILE A 104 -5.53 -10.12 7.19
CA ILE A 104 -6.73 -9.31 7.49
C ILE A 104 -6.34 -8.02 8.22
N ALA A 105 -5.45 -8.07 9.21
CA ALA A 105 -5.00 -6.87 9.90
C ALA A 105 -4.29 -5.90 8.96
N ILE A 106 -3.45 -6.40 8.06
CA ILE A 106 -2.74 -5.59 7.05
C ILE A 106 -3.73 -4.98 6.06
N PHE A 107 -4.74 -5.75 5.62
CA PHE A 107 -5.83 -5.27 4.77
C PHE A 107 -6.58 -4.09 5.42
N VAL A 108 -6.95 -4.22 6.70
CA VAL A 108 -7.64 -3.14 7.43
C VAL A 108 -6.78 -1.87 7.50
N ILE A 109 -5.47 -2.00 7.70
CA ILE A 109 -4.53 -0.87 7.70
C ILE A 109 -4.50 -0.19 6.31
N ALA A 110 -4.47 -0.98 5.23
CA ALA A 110 -4.49 -0.44 3.86
C ALA A 110 -5.80 0.29 3.55
N VAL A 111 -6.94 -0.26 3.97
CA VAL A 111 -8.25 0.38 3.85
C VAL A 111 -8.34 1.67 4.68
N ALA A 112 -7.85 1.66 5.91
CA ALA A 112 -7.80 2.85 6.76
C ALA A 112 -6.98 3.97 6.11
N LEU A 113 -5.85 3.62 5.49
CA LEU A 113 -4.99 4.58 4.78
C LEU A 113 -5.66 5.12 3.51
N PHE A 114 -6.45 4.31 2.81
CA PHE A 114 -7.23 4.74 1.65
C PHE A 114 -8.26 5.82 2.01
N PHE A 115 -8.90 5.71 3.18
CA PHE A 115 -9.88 6.68 3.68
C PHE A 115 -9.27 7.84 4.46
N ASP A 116 -7.95 7.88 4.64
CA ASP A 116 -7.29 8.98 5.35
C ASP A 116 -7.23 10.25 4.47
N ASP A 117 -8.11 11.22 4.78
CA ASP A 117 -8.24 12.50 4.06
C ASP A 117 -7.09 13.50 4.33
N SER A 118 -6.07 13.11 5.09
CA SER A 118 -4.97 14.00 5.48
C SER A 118 -4.20 14.59 4.29
N ASP A 119 -4.09 13.85 3.20
CA ASP A 119 -3.41 14.30 1.98
C ASP A 119 -4.26 15.29 1.17
N TYR A 120 -5.60 15.13 1.16
CA TYR A 120 -6.49 16.10 0.50
C TYR A 120 -6.41 17.48 1.14
N ALA A 121 -6.39 17.55 2.46
CA ALA A 121 -6.26 18.82 3.19
C ALA A 121 -4.89 19.49 2.95
N ARG A 122 -3.87 18.74 2.56
CA ARG A 122 -2.56 19.30 2.21
C ARG A 122 -2.58 19.90 0.80
N VAL A 123 -3.09 19.16 -0.18
CA VAL A 123 -3.21 19.61 -1.58
C VAL A 123 -4.15 20.81 -1.69
N ALA A 124 -5.29 20.78 -1.01
CA ALA A 124 -6.24 21.91 -0.96
C ALA A 124 -5.58 23.18 -0.42
N ARG A 125 -4.81 23.10 0.66
CA ARG A 125 -4.09 24.24 1.25
C ARG A 125 -2.97 24.77 0.35
N PHE A 126 -2.28 23.90 -0.41
CA PHE A 126 -1.28 24.34 -1.38
C PHE A 126 -1.93 25.14 -2.52
N ARG A 127 -3.08 24.67 -3.02
CA ARG A 127 -3.85 25.34 -4.07
C ARG A 127 -4.37 26.70 -3.60
N GLU A 128 -4.90 26.78 -2.39
CA GLU A 128 -5.42 28.01 -1.80
C GLU A 128 -4.32 29.06 -1.56
N ARG A 129 -3.15 28.64 -1.09
CA ARG A 129 -1.98 29.54 -0.96
C ARG A 129 -1.48 30.06 -2.31
N GLY A 130 -1.51 29.24 -3.35
CA GLY A 130 -1.16 29.65 -4.71
C GLY A 130 -2.10 30.72 -5.25
N THR A 131 -3.40 30.54 -5.09
CA THR A 131 -4.42 31.51 -5.55
C THR A 131 -4.37 32.82 -4.77
N LEU A 132 -4.13 32.78 -3.45
CA LEU A 132 -3.97 33.99 -2.63
C LEU A 132 -2.74 34.79 -3.03
N LYS A 133 -1.62 34.11 -3.28
CA LYS A 133 -0.37 34.77 -3.71
C LYS A 133 -0.52 35.42 -5.08
N TYR A 134 -1.26 34.81 -5.99
CA TYR A 134 -1.55 35.37 -7.31
C TYR A 134 -2.46 36.60 -7.21
N ARG A 135 -3.53 36.54 -6.42
CA ARG A 135 -4.47 37.65 -6.19
C ARG A 135 -3.80 38.86 -5.55
N ASN A 136 -2.95 38.65 -4.54
CA ASN A 136 -2.23 39.74 -3.89
C ASN A 136 -1.24 40.43 -4.84
N ARG A 137 -0.63 39.67 -5.79
CA ARG A 137 0.28 40.26 -6.77
C ARG A 137 -0.45 41.14 -7.79
N LEU A 138 -1.69 40.81 -8.15
CA LEU A 138 -2.51 41.66 -9.04
C LEU A 138 -2.93 42.96 -8.38
N GLN A 139 -3.23 42.96 -7.09
CA GLN A 139 -3.62 44.17 -6.31
C GLN A 139 -2.44 45.13 -6.05
N THR A 140 -1.19 44.69 -6.22
CA THR A 140 0.00 45.53 -6.03
C THR A 140 0.41 46.24 -7.32
N ILE A 141 -0.23 45.94 -8.45
CA ILE A 141 0.06 46.48 -9.77
C ILE A 141 -0.95 47.61 -10.16
N GLU A 142 -2.06 47.72 -9.45
CA GLU A 142 -3.03 48.87 -9.51
C GLU A 142 -2.63 49.99 -8.56
#